data_a5e2de980ec8aeea65056ce5bcca73f4
#
_entry.id   a5e2de980ec8aeea65056ce5bcca73f4
#
_cell.length_a   1.000
_cell.length_b   1.000
_cell.length_c   1.000
_cell.angle_alpha   90.00
_cell.angle_beta   90.00
_cell.angle_gamma   90.00
#
_symmetry.space_group_name_H-M   'P 1'
#
loop_
_entity.id
_entity.type
_entity.pdbx_description
1 polymer ?
#
loop_
_entity_poly.entity_id
_entity_poly.type
_entity_poly.pdbx_seq_one_letter_code
_entity_poly.pdbx_strand_id
1 'polypeptide(L)'
;RRHRELVNIWVRKEFRNLKRMRKSGLRVPEPLFNLKNVLVMEFIGEDQSPSPRLKDVKVDDPASVFEELLEAAAVIWQKCDLVHADLSEYNILWNEGRPWVIDAGQAVVTRHPSAKEFLVRDVTRLTEWARRQGHEVGVPESLVRVLDGPVPDLTGQPSVD
;
A
#
# COMPACT_ATOMS: atom_id res chain seq x y z
N ARG A 1 24.97 -13.49 -14.42
CA ARG A 1 25.00 -13.94 -13.02
C ARG A 1 24.56 -12.83 -12.08
N ARG A 2 25.20 -11.65 -12.14
CA ARG A 2 24.91 -10.50 -11.27
C ARG A 2 23.45 -10.01 -11.37
N HIS A 3 22.87 -9.98 -12.56
CA HIS A 3 21.48 -9.57 -12.78
C HIS A 3 20.46 -10.52 -12.12
N ARG A 4 20.68 -11.84 -12.20
CA ARG A 4 19.83 -12.84 -11.56
C ARG A 4 19.87 -12.73 -10.03
N GLU A 5 21.03 -12.42 -9.46
CA GLU A 5 21.20 -12.23 -8.02
C GLU A 5 20.41 -11.00 -7.54
N LEU A 6 20.44 -9.90 -8.30
CA LEU A 6 19.66 -8.68 -7.99
C LEU A 6 18.16 -8.94 -8.02
N VAL A 7 17.65 -9.65 -9.03
CA VAL A 7 16.23 -10.01 -9.13
C VAL A 7 15.80 -10.88 -7.96
N ASN A 8 16.61 -11.84 -7.55
CA ASN A 8 16.33 -12.68 -6.38
C ASN A 8 16.25 -11.86 -5.08
N ILE A 9 17.09 -10.87 -4.91
CA ILE A 9 17.07 -9.96 -3.76
C ILE A 9 15.78 -9.14 -3.75
N TRP A 10 15.33 -8.64 -4.90
CA TRP A 10 14.10 -7.87 -5.04
C TRP A 10 12.86 -8.71 -4.70
N VAL A 11 12.79 -9.93 -5.19
CA VAL A 11 11.70 -10.87 -4.91
C VAL A 11 11.61 -11.17 -3.41
N ARG A 12 12.72 -11.43 -2.76
CA ARG A 12 12.77 -11.67 -1.32
C ARG A 12 12.35 -10.45 -0.51
N LYS A 13 12.77 -9.27 -0.94
CA LYS A 13 12.40 -8.00 -0.31
C LYS A 13 10.90 -7.77 -0.41
N GLU A 14 10.31 -7.92 -1.59
CA GLU A 14 8.87 -7.77 -1.79
C GLU A 14 8.08 -8.78 -0.95
N PHE A 15 8.49 -10.04 -0.93
CA PHE A 15 7.88 -11.07 -0.09
C PHE A 15 7.86 -10.65 1.38
N ARG A 16 8.99 -10.21 1.91
CA ARG A 16 9.09 -9.79 3.32
C ARG A 16 8.24 -8.55 3.61
N ASN A 17 8.23 -7.58 2.71
CA ASN A 17 7.44 -6.36 2.85
C ASN A 17 5.94 -6.66 2.87
N LEU A 18 5.46 -7.47 1.92
CA LEU A 18 4.05 -7.90 1.87
C LEU A 18 3.66 -8.67 3.13
N LYS A 19 4.52 -9.57 3.59
CA LYS A 19 4.28 -10.35 4.80
C LYS A 19 4.18 -9.46 6.04
N ARG A 20 5.05 -8.47 6.15
CA ARG A 20 5.03 -7.50 7.26
C ARG A 20 3.74 -6.68 7.24
N MET A 21 3.34 -6.19 6.07
CA MET A 21 2.10 -5.43 5.89
C MET A 21 0.87 -6.28 6.20
N ARG A 22 0.82 -7.52 5.70
CA ARG A 22 -0.30 -8.43 5.95
C ARG A 22 -0.47 -8.75 7.43
N LYS A 23 0.61 -8.97 8.16
CA LYS A 23 0.58 -9.19 9.61
C LYS A 23 0.03 -8.01 10.39
N SER A 24 0.16 -6.81 9.86
CA SER A 24 -0.39 -5.60 10.47
C SER A 24 -1.86 -5.35 10.13
N GLY A 25 -2.51 -6.29 9.44
CA GLY A 25 -3.92 -6.23 9.09
C GLY A 25 -4.24 -5.46 7.82
N LEU A 26 -3.23 -5.03 7.07
CA LEU A 26 -3.43 -4.31 5.81
C LEU A 26 -3.99 -5.22 4.72
N ARG A 27 -4.82 -4.64 3.85
CA ARG A 27 -5.27 -5.29 2.62
C ARG A 27 -4.17 -5.20 1.57
N VAL A 28 -3.34 -6.22 1.57
CA VAL A 28 -2.29 -6.47 0.58
C VAL A 28 -2.39 -7.92 0.14
N PRO A 29 -1.95 -8.27 -1.07
CA PRO A 29 -1.90 -9.68 -1.48
C PRO A 29 -1.08 -10.49 -0.49
N GLU A 30 -1.64 -11.61 -0.01
CA GLU A 30 -0.88 -12.52 0.86
C GLU A 30 0.27 -13.14 0.09
N PRO A 31 1.53 -12.96 0.53
CA PRO A 31 2.65 -13.64 -0.09
C PRO A 31 2.65 -15.11 0.35
N LEU A 32 2.62 -16.02 -0.61
CA LEU A 32 2.54 -17.45 -0.35
C LEU A 32 3.92 -18.07 -0.25
N PHE A 33 4.75 -17.88 -1.27
CA PHE A 33 6.16 -18.27 -1.24
C PHE A 33 6.96 -17.52 -2.30
N ASN A 34 8.26 -17.55 -2.17
CA ASN A 34 9.18 -17.09 -3.21
C ASN A 34 10.21 -18.16 -3.52
N LEU A 35 10.53 -18.32 -4.79
CA LEU A 35 11.55 -19.24 -5.27
C LEU A 35 12.37 -18.54 -6.34
N LYS A 36 13.65 -18.29 -6.04
CA LYS A 36 14.55 -17.57 -6.96
C LYS A 36 13.97 -16.22 -7.37
N ASN A 37 13.61 -16.05 -8.63
CA ASN A 37 13.06 -14.82 -9.21
C ASN A 37 11.53 -14.85 -9.36
N VAL A 38 10.87 -15.78 -8.68
CA VAL A 38 9.41 -15.92 -8.74
C VAL A 38 8.82 -15.64 -7.36
N LEU A 39 7.86 -14.73 -7.32
CA LEU A 39 7.02 -14.47 -6.15
C LEU A 39 5.62 -14.96 -6.44
N VAL A 40 5.11 -15.85 -5.58
CA VAL A 40 3.73 -16.33 -5.65
C VAL A 40 2.95 -15.67 -4.52
N MET A 41 1.87 -15.01 -4.88
CA MET A 41 1.01 -14.29 -3.95
C MET A 41 -0.46 -14.49 -4.29
N GLU A 42 -1.32 -14.09 -3.37
CA GLU A 42 -2.76 -14.07 -3.54
C GLU A 42 -3.18 -13.28 -4.78
N PHE A 43 -4.12 -13.83 -5.54
CA PHE A 43 -4.74 -13.15 -6.65
C PHE A 43 -5.91 -12.29 -6.15
N ILE A 44 -5.88 -11.01 -6.45
CA ILE A 44 -6.96 -10.08 -6.11
C ILE A 44 -7.82 -9.85 -7.35
N GLY A 45 -9.02 -10.42 -7.34
CA GLY A 45 -9.93 -10.35 -8.48
C GLY A 45 -11.07 -11.36 -8.36
N GLU A 46 -11.90 -11.42 -9.39
CA GLU A 46 -13.03 -12.36 -9.50
C GLU A 46 -12.97 -13.10 -10.84
N ASP A 47 -13.32 -14.39 -10.81
CA ASP A 47 -13.46 -15.23 -12.01
C ASP A 47 -12.27 -15.12 -12.99
N GLN A 48 -11.05 -15.19 -12.47
CA GLN A 48 -9.80 -15.07 -13.23
C GLN A 48 -9.53 -13.69 -13.85
N SER A 49 -10.39 -12.71 -13.55
CA SER A 49 -10.19 -11.32 -13.96
C SER A 49 -9.60 -10.51 -12.79
N PRO A 50 -8.47 -9.81 -12.99
CA PRO A 50 -7.90 -8.98 -11.94
C PRO A 50 -8.84 -7.83 -11.60
N SER A 51 -8.88 -7.45 -10.32
CA SER A 51 -9.58 -6.25 -9.88
C SER A 51 -9.02 -5.02 -10.56
N PRO A 52 -9.87 -4.02 -10.88
CA PRO A 52 -9.40 -2.79 -11.49
C PRO A 52 -8.52 -2.00 -10.53
N ARG A 53 -7.66 -1.16 -11.09
CA ARG A 53 -6.90 -0.18 -10.31
C ARG A 53 -7.80 0.98 -9.90
N LEU A 54 -7.51 1.57 -8.76
CA LEU A 54 -8.26 2.72 -8.25
C LEU A 54 -8.34 3.86 -9.28
N LYS A 55 -7.31 4.05 -10.09
CA LYS A 55 -7.31 5.05 -11.15
C LYS A 55 -8.43 4.88 -12.18
N ASP A 56 -8.94 3.66 -12.36
CA ASP A 56 -9.94 3.32 -13.38
C ASP A 56 -11.36 3.20 -12.80
N VAL A 57 -11.52 3.50 -11.52
CA VAL A 57 -12.79 3.34 -10.81
C VAL A 57 -13.30 4.70 -10.34
N LYS A 58 -14.61 4.91 -10.48
CA LYS A 58 -15.29 6.01 -9.83
C LYS A 58 -15.83 5.51 -8.49
N VAL A 59 -15.32 6.06 -7.38
CA VAL A 59 -15.76 5.69 -6.04
C VAL A 59 -16.91 6.60 -5.59
N ASP A 60 -17.86 6.04 -4.83
CA ASP A 60 -19.02 6.79 -4.38
C ASP A 60 -18.69 7.77 -3.24
N ASP A 61 -17.79 7.38 -2.37
CA ASP A 61 -17.35 8.18 -1.22
C ASP A 61 -15.83 8.37 -1.20
N PRO A 62 -15.29 9.33 -1.96
CA PRO A 62 -13.85 9.56 -2.02
C PRO A 62 -13.22 9.92 -0.67
N ALA A 63 -13.95 10.62 0.20
CA ALA A 63 -13.45 11.00 1.51
C ALA A 63 -13.18 9.78 2.39
N SER A 64 -14.10 8.82 2.40
CA SER A 64 -13.94 7.56 3.15
C SER A 64 -12.79 6.72 2.60
N VAL A 65 -12.67 6.62 1.29
CA VAL A 65 -11.57 5.89 0.64
C VAL A 65 -10.23 6.54 0.97
N PHE A 66 -10.16 7.87 0.90
CA PHE A 66 -8.95 8.61 1.26
C PHE A 66 -8.54 8.38 2.72
N GLU A 67 -9.50 8.35 3.64
CA GLU A 67 -9.25 8.02 5.04
C GLU A 67 -8.63 6.62 5.19
N GLU A 68 -9.18 5.61 4.53
CA GLU A 68 -8.62 4.26 4.55
C GLU A 68 -7.19 4.22 3.98
N LEU A 69 -6.91 5.00 2.93
CA LEU A 69 -5.57 5.09 2.34
C LEU A 69 -4.58 5.77 3.27
N LEU A 70 -4.98 6.83 3.98
CA LEU A 70 -4.14 7.46 5.00
C LEU A 70 -3.88 6.54 6.19
N GLU A 71 -4.89 5.82 6.63
CA GLU A 71 -4.73 4.80 7.69
C GLU A 71 -3.75 3.71 7.26
N ALA A 72 -3.84 3.25 6.02
CA ALA A 72 -2.89 2.29 5.47
C ALA A 72 -1.46 2.84 5.46
N ALA A 73 -1.28 4.07 5.00
CA ALA A 73 0.03 4.73 5.02
C ALA A 73 0.58 4.89 6.45
N ALA A 74 -0.28 5.24 7.42
CA ALA A 74 0.09 5.36 8.82
C ALA A 74 0.50 4.01 9.42
N VAL A 75 -0.22 2.93 9.12
CA VAL A 75 0.13 1.57 9.56
C VAL A 75 1.46 1.14 8.96
N ILE A 76 1.67 1.38 7.68
CA ILE A 76 2.94 1.06 7.00
C ILE A 76 4.11 1.80 7.66
N TRP A 77 3.95 3.08 7.94
CA TRP A 77 4.99 3.91 8.57
C TRP A 77 5.20 3.56 10.03
N GLN A 78 4.14 3.58 10.84
CA GLN A 78 4.25 3.48 12.31
C GLN A 78 4.36 2.05 12.82
N LYS A 79 3.67 1.08 12.20
CA LYS A 79 3.68 -0.32 12.64
C LYS A 79 4.61 -1.21 11.85
N CYS A 80 4.69 -1.01 10.54
CA CYS A 80 5.55 -1.83 9.69
C CYS A 80 6.99 -1.31 9.62
N ASP A 81 7.25 -0.10 10.09
CA ASP A 81 8.55 0.56 9.98
C ASP A 81 9.02 0.65 8.52
N LEU A 82 8.09 0.91 7.62
CA LEU A 82 8.29 1.00 6.18
C LEU A 82 7.65 2.28 5.61
N VAL A 83 8.10 2.65 4.43
CA VAL A 83 7.36 3.52 3.51
C VAL A 83 7.23 2.78 2.18
N HIS A 84 6.05 2.83 1.57
CA HIS A 84 5.78 2.10 0.33
C HIS A 84 6.67 2.59 -0.82
N ALA A 85 6.86 3.88 -0.91
CA ALA A 85 7.71 4.59 -1.88
C ALA A 85 7.16 4.65 -3.32
N ASP A 86 5.96 4.10 -3.55
CA ASP A 86 5.26 4.22 -4.84
C ASP A 86 3.74 4.07 -4.65
N LEU A 87 3.21 4.65 -3.57
CA LEU A 87 1.80 4.56 -3.24
C LEU A 87 1.00 5.59 -4.04
N SER A 88 0.14 5.11 -4.92
CA SER A 88 -0.71 5.94 -5.76
C SER A 88 -1.91 5.12 -6.26
N GLU A 89 -2.87 5.80 -6.91
CA GLU A 89 -4.02 5.16 -7.55
C GLU A 89 -3.65 4.10 -8.60
N TYR A 90 -2.41 4.09 -9.07
CA TYR A 90 -1.87 3.08 -10.00
C TYR A 90 -1.50 1.78 -9.30
N ASN A 91 -1.13 1.83 -8.02
CA ASN A 91 -0.69 0.70 -7.20
C ASN A 91 -1.69 0.36 -6.10
N ILE A 92 -2.94 0.68 -6.31
CA ILE A 92 -4.07 0.32 -5.45
C ILE A 92 -5.11 -0.35 -6.33
N LEU A 93 -5.51 -1.56 -5.94
CA LEU A 93 -6.62 -2.27 -6.57
C LEU A 93 -7.90 -1.96 -5.82
N TRP A 94 -9.01 -1.96 -6.56
CA TRP A 94 -10.36 -1.81 -5.98
C TRP A 94 -11.07 -3.15 -6.05
N ASN A 95 -11.21 -3.79 -4.91
CA ASN A 95 -11.83 -5.12 -4.82
C ASN A 95 -12.88 -5.15 -3.72
N GLU A 96 -14.09 -5.58 -4.08
CA GLU A 96 -15.22 -5.67 -3.14
C GLU A 96 -15.49 -4.37 -2.38
N GLY A 97 -15.41 -3.24 -3.07
CA GLY A 97 -15.63 -1.92 -2.49
C GLY A 97 -14.52 -1.44 -1.53
N ARG A 98 -13.34 -2.02 -1.59
CA ARG A 98 -12.21 -1.73 -0.71
C ARG A 98 -10.89 -1.53 -1.47
N PRO A 99 -10.03 -0.62 -1.00
CA PRO A 99 -8.69 -0.47 -1.58
C PRO A 99 -7.73 -1.55 -1.09
N TRP A 100 -6.95 -2.08 -2.03
CA TRP A 100 -5.89 -3.06 -1.78
C TRP A 100 -4.56 -2.51 -2.27
N VAL A 101 -3.59 -2.38 -1.39
CA VAL A 101 -2.24 -1.91 -1.75
C VAL A 101 -1.45 -3.03 -2.38
N ILE A 102 -0.81 -2.74 -3.50
CA ILE A 102 0.04 -3.70 -4.23
C ILE A 102 1.41 -3.10 -4.51
N ASP A 103 2.31 -3.90 -5.08
CA ASP A 103 3.65 -3.51 -5.50
C ASP A 103 4.52 -2.96 -4.37
N ALA A 104 4.77 -3.78 -3.36
CA ALA A 104 5.57 -3.43 -2.19
C ALA A 104 7.09 -3.62 -2.39
N GLY A 105 7.54 -3.92 -3.60
CA GLY A 105 8.96 -4.19 -3.89
C GLY A 105 9.88 -2.99 -3.71
N GLN A 106 9.35 -1.77 -3.84
CA GLN A 106 10.12 -0.53 -3.67
C GLN A 106 10.11 0.01 -2.24
N ALA A 107 9.32 -0.59 -1.35
CA ALA A 107 9.23 -0.15 0.03
C ALA A 107 10.60 -0.20 0.71
N VAL A 108 10.88 0.83 1.51
CA VAL A 108 12.13 0.94 2.27
C VAL A 108 11.81 1.13 3.76
N VAL A 109 12.78 0.85 4.62
CA VAL A 109 12.64 1.09 6.05
C VAL A 109 12.58 2.59 6.37
N THR A 110 11.91 2.96 7.45
CA THR A 110 11.73 4.37 7.84
C THR A 110 13.04 5.09 8.16
N ARG A 111 14.10 4.36 8.54
CA ARG A 111 15.43 4.90 8.76
C ARG A 111 16.24 5.11 7.47
N HIS A 112 15.72 4.71 6.33
CA HIS A 112 16.38 4.99 5.04
C HIS A 112 16.56 6.50 4.86
N PRO A 113 17.70 6.99 4.34
CA PRO A 113 17.95 8.44 4.21
C PRO A 113 16.88 9.19 3.42
N SER A 114 16.24 8.55 2.45
CA SER A 114 15.19 9.14 1.61
C SER A 114 13.77 8.78 2.03
N ALA A 115 13.58 8.12 3.19
CA ALA A 115 12.26 7.61 3.59
C ALA A 115 11.22 8.71 3.72
N LYS A 116 11.58 9.84 4.36
CA LYS A 116 10.65 10.98 4.52
C LYS A 116 10.28 11.62 3.18
N GLU A 117 11.24 11.75 2.28
CA GLU A 117 10.99 12.24 0.92
C GLU A 117 10.02 11.33 0.17
N PHE A 118 10.20 10.02 0.26
CA PHE A 118 9.28 9.05 -0.32
C PHE A 118 7.90 9.11 0.29
N LEU A 119 7.81 9.30 1.61
CA LEU A 119 6.53 9.45 2.30
C LEU A 119 5.79 10.71 1.85
N VAL A 120 6.48 11.85 1.75
CA VAL A 120 5.89 13.09 1.23
C VAL A 120 5.34 12.87 -0.18
N ARG A 121 6.08 12.18 -1.03
CA ARG A 121 5.64 11.85 -2.38
C ARG A 121 4.41 10.95 -2.39
N ASP A 122 4.39 9.92 -1.57
CA ASP A 122 3.25 9.01 -1.46
C ASP A 122 2.00 9.76 -0.98
N VAL A 123 2.11 10.52 0.10
CA VAL A 123 0.99 11.31 0.63
C VAL A 123 0.52 12.36 -0.37
N THR A 124 1.44 13.01 -1.08
CA THR A 124 1.10 13.98 -2.12
C THR A 124 0.26 13.33 -3.22
N ARG A 125 0.63 12.16 -3.69
CA ARG A 125 -0.12 11.44 -4.73
C ARG A 125 -1.51 11.04 -4.28
N LEU A 126 -1.66 10.59 -3.03
CA LEU A 126 -2.96 10.26 -2.46
C LEU A 126 -3.86 11.51 -2.33
N THR A 127 -3.31 12.63 -1.86
CA THR A 127 -4.07 13.88 -1.76
C THR A 127 -4.46 14.43 -3.12
N GLU A 128 -3.60 14.33 -4.12
CA GLU A 128 -3.93 14.72 -5.49
C GLU A 128 -5.07 13.88 -6.07
N TRP A 129 -5.05 12.56 -5.84
CA TRP A 129 -6.14 11.70 -6.23
C TRP A 129 -7.46 12.14 -5.56
N ALA A 130 -7.45 12.34 -4.24
CA ALA A 130 -8.64 12.76 -3.48
C ALA A 130 -9.20 14.09 -4.00
N ARG A 131 -8.34 15.05 -4.27
CA ARG A 131 -8.73 16.37 -4.82
C ARG A 131 -9.35 16.26 -6.21
N ARG A 132 -8.81 15.41 -7.07
CA ARG A 132 -9.42 15.13 -8.38
C ARG A 132 -10.78 14.49 -8.26
N GLN A 133 -11.04 13.76 -7.16
CA GLN A 133 -12.34 13.17 -6.86
C GLN A 133 -13.30 14.18 -6.18
N GLY A 134 -12.88 15.41 -5.97
CA GLY A 134 -13.70 16.45 -5.35
C GLY A 134 -13.58 16.55 -3.83
N HIS A 135 -12.66 15.80 -3.22
CA HIS A 135 -12.39 15.85 -1.78
C HIS A 135 -11.19 16.76 -1.51
N GLU A 136 -11.46 17.94 -0.92
CA GLU A 136 -10.42 18.92 -0.59
C GLU A 136 -9.67 18.50 0.67
N VAL A 137 -8.38 18.21 0.49
CA VAL A 137 -7.44 17.85 1.57
C VAL A 137 -6.08 18.45 1.29
N GLY A 138 -5.32 18.72 2.36
CA GLY A 138 -3.96 19.25 2.27
C GLY A 138 -2.89 18.19 2.53
N VAL A 139 -1.74 18.36 1.90
CA VAL A 139 -0.58 17.50 2.13
C VAL A 139 -0.04 17.63 3.57
N PRO A 140 0.15 18.85 4.12
CA PRO A 140 0.71 18.98 5.47
C PRO A 140 -0.11 18.26 6.54
N GLU A 141 -1.41 18.44 6.54
CA GLU A 141 -2.32 17.83 7.54
C GLU A 141 -2.31 16.29 7.39
N SER A 142 -2.36 15.82 6.17
CA SER A 142 -2.33 14.39 5.87
C SER A 142 -1.01 13.74 6.26
N LEU A 143 0.10 14.44 6.04
CA LEU A 143 1.44 13.98 6.41
C LEU A 143 1.61 13.88 7.93
N VAL A 144 1.17 14.89 8.66
CA VAL A 144 1.18 14.88 10.13
C VAL A 144 0.39 13.69 10.66
N ARG A 145 -0.77 13.43 10.08
CA ARG A 145 -1.59 12.30 10.48
C ARG A 145 -0.91 10.96 10.26
N VAL A 146 -0.21 10.77 9.14
CA VAL A 146 0.54 9.54 8.85
C VAL A 146 1.71 9.36 9.82
N LEU A 147 2.43 10.44 10.13
CA LEU A 147 3.61 10.40 11.01
C LEU A 147 3.25 10.19 12.47
N ASP A 148 2.26 10.93 12.97
CA ASP A 148 2.00 11.09 14.41
C ASP A 148 0.55 10.83 14.82
N GLY A 149 -0.35 10.61 13.85
CA GLY A 149 -1.76 10.38 14.14
C GLY A 149 -2.04 9.00 14.73
N PRO A 150 -3.27 8.78 15.22
CA PRO A 150 -3.66 7.48 15.76
C PRO A 150 -3.62 6.42 14.65
N VAL A 151 -3.16 5.23 15.01
CA VAL A 151 -3.10 4.10 14.10
C VAL A 151 -4.13 3.07 14.53
N PRO A 152 -5.08 2.71 13.67
CA PRO A 152 -6.09 1.71 14.00
C PRO A 152 -5.45 0.33 14.16
N ASP A 153 -6.03 -0.48 15.03
CA ASP A 153 -5.70 -1.90 15.07
C ASP A 153 -6.51 -2.62 14.00
N LEU A 154 -5.85 -3.02 12.94
CA LEU A 154 -6.47 -3.73 11.82
C LEU A 154 -6.42 -5.25 11.96
N THR A 155 -5.70 -5.77 12.97
CA THR A 155 -5.44 -7.22 13.10
C THR A 155 -6.67 -8.03 13.56
N GLY A 156 -7.65 -7.38 14.18
CA GLY A 156 -8.87 -8.02 14.69
C GLY A 156 -10.11 -7.87 13.81
N GLN A 157 -9.99 -7.24 12.65
CA GLN A 157 -11.13 -7.14 11.75
C GLN A 157 -11.37 -8.48 11.05
N PRO A 158 -12.62 -8.99 11.08
CA PRO A 158 -12.92 -10.21 10.35
C PRO A 158 -12.62 -9.98 8.87
N SER A 159 -11.87 -10.91 8.29
CA SER A 159 -11.80 -11.03 6.85
C SER A 159 -13.26 -11.11 6.37
N VAL A 160 -13.67 -10.14 5.58
CA VAL A 160 -14.98 -10.20 4.94
C VAL A 160 -14.87 -11.32 3.90
N ASP A 161 -15.40 -12.47 4.28
CA ASP A 161 -15.59 -13.60 3.36
C ASP A 161 -16.60 -13.22 2.28
#